data_fab4fdb448b194b2a3b312f31a9f4623
#
_entry.id   fab4fdb448b194b2a3b312f31a9f4623
#
_cell.length_a   1.000
_cell.length_b   1.000
_cell.length_c   1.000
_cell.angle_alpha   90.00
_cell.angle_beta   90.00
_cell.angle_gamma   90.00
#
_symmetry.space_group_name_H-M   'P 1'
#
loop_
_entity.id
_entity.type
_entity.pdbx_description
1 polymer ?
#
loop_
_entity_poly.entity_id
_entity_poly.type
_entity_poly.pdbx_seq_one_letter_code
_entity_poly.pdbx_strand_id
1 'polypeptide(L)'
;MKCQMQVSKLLNVLAVSIGLTFVYSTSAFAVDADAALSMARQNGCLKCHAVDKHKDGPAYRDVAAKYKDKDHAETVKKLINHITSGEKAKFPDGHEEEHKIIKVKDVAQQTNLIEWVLSLPGGKWPETD
;
A
#
# COMPACT_ATOMS: atom_id res chain seq x y z
N MET A 1 69.76 -46.98 13.98
CA MET A 1 69.45 -45.77 13.14
C MET A 1 68.02 -45.34 13.44
N LYS A 2 67.87 -44.23 14.08
CA LYS A 2 66.58 -43.77 14.60
C LYS A 2 65.84 -42.92 13.58
N CYS A 3 64.72 -43.44 13.08
CA CYS A 3 63.81 -42.67 12.28
C CYS A 3 62.90 -41.83 13.22
N GLN A 4 63.11 -40.52 13.23
CA GLN A 4 62.26 -39.59 13.97
C GLN A 4 61.06 -39.23 13.10
N MET A 5 59.90 -39.75 13.45
CA MET A 5 58.64 -39.29 12.88
C MET A 5 58.21 -37.97 13.56
N GLN A 6 58.30 -36.90 12.84
CA GLN A 6 57.73 -35.62 13.20
C GLN A 6 56.24 -35.65 12.96
N VAL A 7 55.46 -35.67 14.03
CA VAL A 7 54.00 -35.52 13.93
C VAL A 7 53.66 -34.01 13.94
N SER A 8 53.45 -33.50 12.76
CA SER A 8 52.96 -32.12 12.61
C SER A 8 51.51 -32.04 13.09
N LYS A 9 51.30 -31.34 14.19
CA LYS A 9 49.97 -31.00 14.68
C LYS A 9 49.36 -29.95 13.77
N LEU A 10 48.44 -30.36 12.93
CA LEU A 10 47.53 -29.45 12.20
C LEU A 10 46.50 -28.92 13.18
N LEU A 11 46.70 -27.69 13.61
CA LEU A 11 45.66 -26.92 14.31
C LEU A 11 44.60 -26.49 13.32
N ASN A 12 43.49 -27.19 13.33
CA ASN A 12 42.27 -26.73 12.62
C ASN A 12 41.66 -25.56 13.44
N VAL A 13 41.92 -24.35 12.97
CA VAL A 13 41.20 -23.18 13.45
C VAL A 13 39.86 -23.15 12.70
N LEU A 14 38.81 -23.64 13.36
CA LEU A 14 37.43 -23.41 12.92
C LEU A 14 37.07 -21.95 13.18
N ALA A 15 37.16 -21.12 12.17
CA ALA A 15 36.60 -19.78 12.19
C ALA A 15 35.07 -19.90 12.10
N VAL A 16 34.41 -19.81 13.26
CA VAL A 16 32.96 -19.67 13.33
C VAL A 16 32.61 -18.24 12.92
N SER A 17 32.26 -18.02 11.66
CA SER A 17 31.73 -16.76 11.17
C SER A 17 30.30 -16.63 11.68
N ILE A 18 30.11 -15.92 12.78
CA ILE A 18 28.77 -15.50 13.21
C ILE A 18 28.28 -14.43 12.23
N GLY A 19 27.55 -14.87 11.21
CA GLY A 19 26.86 -13.97 10.31
C GLY A 19 25.75 -13.25 11.05
N LEU A 20 25.96 -11.98 11.33
CA LEU A 20 24.94 -11.08 11.88
C LEU A 20 23.89 -10.84 10.79
N THR A 21 22.86 -11.68 10.72
CA THR A 21 21.71 -11.45 9.85
C THR A 21 20.92 -10.28 10.41
N PHE A 22 21.08 -9.11 9.81
CA PHE A 22 20.18 -7.99 10.04
C PHE A 22 18.80 -8.38 9.50
N VAL A 23 17.90 -8.79 10.38
CA VAL A 23 16.48 -8.93 10.07
C VAL A 23 15.93 -7.52 9.97
N TYR A 24 15.81 -7.01 8.74
CA TYR A 24 15.05 -5.80 8.49
C TYR A 24 13.58 -6.11 8.75
N SER A 25 13.13 -5.79 9.96
CA SER A 25 11.70 -5.78 10.26
C SER A 25 11.07 -4.64 9.46
N THR A 26 10.53 -4.95 8.30
CA THR A 26 9.62 -4.04 7.62
C THR A 26 8.37 -3.98 8.50
N SER A 27 8.19 -2.87 9.20
CA SER A 27 6.93 -2.59 9.89
C SER A 27 5.85 -2.50 8.81
N ALA A 28 5.13 -3.60 8.61
CA ALA A 28 3.89 -3.57 7.84
C ALA A 28 2.94 -2.63 8.61
N PHE A 29 2.63 -1.50 8.01
CA PHE A 29 1.66 -0.57 8.59
C PHE A 29 0.32 -1.31 8.62
N ALA A 30 -0.15 -1.67 9.82
CA ALA A 30 -1.47 -2.29 9.96
C ALA A 30 -2.53 -1.24 9.59
N VAL A 31 -3.36 -1.55 8.61
CA VAL A 31 -4.45 -0.67 8.18
C VAL A 31 -5.48 -0.56 9.29
N ASP A 32 -5.75 0.66 9.73
CA ASP A 32 -6.84 0.96 10.64
C ASP A 32 -8.11 1.31 9.83
N ALA A 33 -8.95 0.30 9.63
CA ALA A 33 -10.17 0.41 8.84
C ALA A 33 -11.20 1.35 9.45
N ASP A 34 -11.31 1.39 10.78
CA ASP A 34 -12.27 2.25 11.47
C ASP A 34 -11.86 3.73 11.37
N ALA A 35 -10.58 4.02 11.55
CA ALA A 35 -10.03 5.36 11.34
C ALA A 35 -10.18 5.81 9.88
N ALA A 36 -9.91 4.92 8.92
CA ALA A 36 -10.05 5.21 7.49
C ALA A 36 -11.51 5.51 7.11
N LEU A 37 -12.45 4.69 7.55
CA LEU A 37 -13.88 4.89 7.30
C LEU A 37 -14.40 6.18 7.97
N SER A 38 -13.96 6.45 9.20
CA SER A 38 -14.27 7.70 9.91
C SER A 38 -13.77 8.91 9.13
N MET A 39 -12.53 8.87 8.67
CA MET A 39 -11.95 9.93 7.84
C MET A 39 -12.72 10.13 6.53
N ALA A 40 -13.12 9.06 5.84
CA ALA A 40 -13.92 9.14 4.63
C ALA A 40 -15.26 9.85 4.89
N ARG A 41 -15.94 9.53 5.99
CA ARG A 41 -17.19 10.19 6.39
C ARG A 41 -16.98 11.69 6.68
N GLN A 42 -16.00 12.03 7.51
CA GLN A 42 -15.72 13.39 7.93
C GLN A 42 -15.36 14.31 6.75
N ASN A 43 -14.67 13.76 5.75
CA ASN A 43 -14.31 14.50 4.54
C ASN A 43 -15.40 14.46 3.45
N GLY A 44 -16.52 13.79 3.70
CA GLY A 44 -17.65 13.73 2.79
C GLY A 44 -17.43 12.86 1.56
N CYS A 45 -16.42 11.96 1.58
CA CYS A 45 -16.13 11.05 0.48
C CYS A 45 -17.33 10.14 0.18
N LEU A 46 -18.05 9.71 1.22
CA LEU A 46 -19.21 8.81 1.08
C LEU A 46 -20.47 9.48 0.51
N LYS A 47 -20.42 10.77 0.20
CA LYS A 47 -21.47 11.43 -0.59
C LYS A 47 -21.46 10.92 -2.04
N CYS A 48 -20.25 10.78 -2.62
CA CYS A 48 -20.05 10.37 -4.00
C CYS A 48 -19.55 8.92 -4.15
N HIS A 49 -19.00 8.34 -3.10
CA HIS A 49 -18.54 6.95 -3.09
C HIS A 49 -19.31 6.08 -2.11
N ALA A 50 -19.27 4.77 -2.31
CA ALA A 50 -19.62 3.77 -1.30
C ALA A 50 -18.57 2.67 -1.31
N VAL A 51 -18.61 1.78 -0.32
CA VAL A 51 -17.64 0.68 -0.24
C VAL A 51 -17.85 -0.33 -1.36
N ASP A 52 -19.10 -0.70 -1.62
CA ASP A 52 -19.48 -1.86 -2.43
C ASP A 52 -20.46 -1.56 -3.57
N LYS A 53 -20.81 -0.30 -3.80
CA LYS A 53 -21.70 0.09 -4.90
C LYS A 53 -21.30 1.42 -5.52
N HIS A 54 -21.55 1.57 -6.80
CA HIS A 54 -21.42 2.84 -7.51
C HIS A 54 -22.43 3.87 -7.02
N LYS A 55 -21.95 5.10 -6.97
CA LYS A 55 -22.75 6.33 -6.83
C LYS A 55 -22.30 7.30 -7.95
N ASP A 56 -22.09 8.56 -7.63
CA ASP A 56 -21.49 9.50 -8.58
C ASP A 56 -20.02 9.13 -8.89
N GLY A 57 -19.33 8.58 -7.91
CA GLY A 57 -18.00 7.99 -8.06
C GLY A 57 -18.01 6.46 -7.94
N PRO A 58 -16.90 5.81 -8.29
CA PRO A 58 -16.76 4.36 -8.23
C PRO A 58 -16.87 3.83 -6.80
N ALA A 59 -17.32 2.58 -6.66
CA ALA A 59 -17.21 1.85 -5.41
C ALA A 59 -15.73 1.70 -5.00
N TYR A 60 -15.43 1.74 -3.70
CA TYR A 60 -14.05 1.55 -3.25
C TYR A 60 -13.49 0.16 -3.58
N ARG A 61 -14.34 -0.88 -3.58
CA ARG A 61 -13.95 -2.23 -4.03
C ARG A 61 -13.54 -2.25 -5.50
N ASP A 62 -14.16 -1.44 -6.33
CA ASP A 62 -13.83 -1.34 -7.75
C ASP A 62 -12.52 -0.58 -7.95
N VAL A 63 -12.25 0.43 -7.13
CA VAL A 63 -10.94 1.08 -7.09
C VAL A 63 -9.85 0.07 -6.71
N ALA A 64 -10.07 -0.75 -5.68
CA ALA A 64 -9.15 -1.83 -5.31
C ALA A 64 -8.90 -2.80 -6.47
N ALA A 65 -9.95 -3.24 -7.15
CA ALA A 65 -9.85 -4.13 -8.31
C ALA A 65 -9.05 -3.51 -9.46
N LYS A 66 -9.26 -2.22 -9.76
CA LYS A 66 -8.55 -1.49 -10.82
C LYS A 66 -7.03 -1.47 -10.61
N TYR A 67 -6.61 -1.37 -9.37
CA TYR A 67 -5.19 -1.22 -9.03
C TYR A 67 -4.52 -2.50 -8.52
N LYS A 68 -5.23 -3.62 -8.46
CA LYS A 68 -4.75 -4.90 -7.92
C LYS A 68 -3.39 -5.35 -8.46
N ASP A 69 -3.18 -5.20 -9.77
CA ASP A 69 -1.99 -5.67 -10.47
C ASP A 69 -1.03 -4.52 -10.86
N LYS A 70 -1.17 -3.35 -10.21
CA LYS A 70 -0.32 -2.18 -10.43
C LYS A 70 0.76 -2.08 -9.35
N ASP A 71 1.81 -1.31 -9.63
CA ASP A 71 2.79 -0.98 -8.60
C ASP A 71 2.10 -0.33 -7.40
N HIS A 72 2.28 -0.92 -6.23
CA HIS A 72 1.56 -0.51 -5.02
C HIS A 72 1.99 0.89 -4.55
N ALA A 73 3.30 1.14 -4.48
CA ALA A 73 3.81 2.42 -3.98
C ALA A 73 3.42 3.59 -4.89
N GLU A 74 3.50 3.40 -6.20
CA GLU A 74 3.06 4.40 -7.17
C GLU A 74 1.54 4.61 -7.11
N THR A 75 0.77 3.54 -6.92
CA THR A 75 -0.68 3.61 -6.78
C THR A 75 -1.08 4.42 -5.54
N VAL A 76 -0.48 4.15 -4.40
CA VAL A 76 -0.74 4.91 -3.15
C VAL A 76 -0.42 6.39 -3.36
N LYS A 77 0.75 6.70 -3.91
CA LYS A 77 1.14 8.08 -4.22
C LYS A 77 0.15 8.78 -5.16
N LYS A 78 -0.26 8.09 -6.23
CA LYS A 78 -1.24 8.60 -7.19
C LYS A 78 -2.58 8.89 -6.54
N LEU A 79 -3.10 7.97 -5.74
CA LEU A 79 -4.40 8.14 -5.09
C LEU A 79 -4.37 9.20 -3.99
N ILE A 80 -3.27 9.34 -3.26
CA ILE A 80 -3.08 10.48 -2.33
C ILE A 80 -3.12 11.80 -3.11
N ASN A 81 -2.41 11.89 -4.24
CA ASN A 81 -2.48 13.08 -5.09
C ASN A 81 -3.92 13.34 -5.55
N HIS A 82 -4.64 12.33 -5.97
CA HIS A 82 -6.01 12.45 -6.43
C HIS A 82 -6.96 13.07 -5.38
N ILE A 83 -6.82 12.69 -4.11
CA ILE A 83 -7.66 13.21 -3.02
C ILE A 83 -7.17 14.53 -2.41
N THR A 84 -5.99 15.02 -2.80
CA THR A 84 -5.36 16.21 -2.20
C THR A 84 -5.12 17.36 -3.17
N SER A 85 -5.13 17.12 -4.49
CA SER A 85 -4.78 18.12 -5.50
C SER A 85 -5.99 18.77 -6.18
N GLY A 86 -7.17 18.15 -6.12
CA GLY A 86 -8.33 18.61 -6.88
C GLY A 86 -8.24 18.30 -8.37
N GLU A 87 -7.39 17.31 -8.77
CA GLU A 87 -7.34 16.89 -10.16
C GLU A 87 -8.72 16.45 -10.67
N LYS A 88 -8.97 16.63 -11.96
CA LYS A 88 -10.27 16.31 -12.53
C LYS A 88 -10.54 14.81 -12.52
N ALA A 89 -11.73 14.46 -12.05
CA ALA A 89 -12.29 13.12 -12.17
C ALA A 89 -13.22 13.07 -13.38
N LYS A 90 -13.08 12.03 -14.19
CA LYS A 90 -13.94 11.80 -15.36
C LYS A 90 -15.10 10.90 -14.96
N PHE A 91 -16.30 11.34 -15.24
CA PHE A 91 -17.54 10.61 -14.96
C PHE A 91 -17.94 9.69 -16.13
N PRO A 92 -18.82 8.69 -15.89
CA PRO A 92 -19.22 7.75 -16.93
C PRO A 92 -19.90 8.38 -18.15
N ASP A 93 -20.57 9.52 -17.96
CA ASP A 93 -21.21 10.29 -19.05
C ASP A 93 -20.23 11.19 -19.84
N GLY A 94 -18.96 11.16 -19.45
CA GLY A 94 -17.87 11.89 -20.11
C GLY A 94 -17.61 13.30 -19.58
N HIS A 95 -18.45 13.84 -18.69
CA HIS A 95 -18.13 15.12 -18.07
C HIS A 95 -17.00 14.98 -17.04
N GLU A 96 -16.36 16.09 -16.73
CA GLU A 96 -15.25 16.15 -15.77
C GLU A 96 -15.55 17.19 -14.69
N GLU A 97 -15.31 16.82 -13.45
CA GLU A 97 -15.37 17.74 -12.30
C GLU A 97 -14.08 17.64 -11.48
N GLU A 98 -13.77 18.71 -10.76
CA GLU A 98 -12.68 18.68 -9.77
C GLU A 98 -13.02 17.70 -8.65
N HIS A 99 -12.08 16.74 -8.41
CA HIS A 99 -12.23 15.85 -7.27
C HIS A 99 -12.13 16.65 -5.96
N LYS A 100 -13.00 16.35 -5.03
CA LYS A 100 -13.02 17.03 -3.73
C LYS A 100 -11.71 16.83 -2.99
N ILE A 101 -11.09 17.95 -2.58
CA ILE A 101 -9.88 17.94 -1.77
C ILE A 101 -10.25 17.65 -0.30
N ILE A 102 -9.58 16.67 0.29
CA ILE A 102 -9.74 16.37 1.70
C ILE A 102 -9.07 17.43 2.58
N LYS A 103 -9.61 17.63 3.78
CA LYS A 103 -9.09 18.65 4.71
C LYS A 103 -7.88 18.18 5.52
N VAL A 104 -7.73 16.87 5.67
CA VAL A 104 -6.64 16.25 6.45
C VAL A 104 -5.32 16.44 5.73
N LYS A 105 -4.33 16.99 6.43
CA LYS A 105 -2.97 17.23 5.90
C LYS A 105 -1.95 16.20 6.38
N ASP A 106 -2.29 15.40 7.37
CA ASP A 106 -1.45 14.33 7.88
C ASP A 106 -1.31 13.20 6.86
N VAL A 107 -0.08 13.00 6.39
CA VAL A 107 0.23 12.02 5.34
C VAL A 107 -0.02 10.58 5.82
N ALA A 108 0.20 10.28 7.10
CA ALA A 108 -0.05 8.94 7.63
C ALA A 108 -1.54 8.60 7.61
N GLN A 109 -2.40 9.55 7.94
CA GLN A 109 -3.85 9.37 7.85
C GLN A 109 -4.33 9.26 6.40
N GLN A 110 -3.76 10.07 5.49
CA GLN A 110 -4.05 9.96 4.04
C GLN A 110 -3.65 8.58 3.52
N THR A 111 -2.46 8.11 3.89
CA THR A 111 -1.96 6.79 3.53
C THR A 111 -2.86 5.70 4.08
N ASN A 112 -3.24 5.75 5.35
CA ASN A 112 -4.15 4.78 5.95
C ASN A 112 -5.50 4.69 5.21
N LEU A 113 -6.06 5.82 4.78
CA LEU A 113 -7.29 5.84 3.99
C LEU A 113 -7.10 5.12 2.65
N ILE A 114 -6.03 5.42 1.93
CA ILE A 114 -5.77 4.81 0.63
C ILE A 114 -5.45 3.32 0.77
N GLU A 115 -4.62 2.94 1.75
CA GLU A 115 -4.32 1.53 2.03
C GLU A 115 -5.58 0.74 2.40
N TRP A 116 -6.48 1.33 3.17
CA TRP A 116 -7.76 0.71 3.46
C TRP A 116 -8.58 0.48 2.19
N VAL A 117 -8.72 1.48 1.33
CA VAL A 117 -9.43 1.36 0.05
C VAL A 117 -8.84 0.23 -0.80
N LEU A 118 -7.50 0.19 -0.92
CA LEU A 118 -6.81 -0.82 -1.73
C LEU A 118 -6.87 -2.24 -1.12
N SER A 119 -7.07 -2.36 0.19
CA SER A 119 -7.20 -3.64 0.90
C SER A 119 -8.57 -4.28 0.78
N LEU A 120 -9.57 -3.56 0.27
CA LEU A 120 -10.93 -4.08 0.16
C LEU A 120 -11.01 -5.26 -0.81
N PRO A 121 -11.72 -6.34 -0.45
CA PRO A 121 -11.85 -7.49 -1.32
C PRO A 121 -12.58 -7.11 -2.61
N GLY A 122 -12.09 -7.63 -3.71
CA GLY A 122 -12.38 -7.26 -5.08
C GLY A 122 -13.80 -6.90 -5.44
N GLY A 123 -13.94 -5.75 -6.07
CA GLY A 123 -15.04 -5.35 -6.89
C GLY A 123 -14.81 -5.73 -8.34
N LYS A 124 -15.71 -5.29 -9.20
CA LYS A 124 -15.52 -5.32 -10.65
C LYS A 124 -15.29 -3.89 -11.11
N TRP A 125 -14.09 -3.61 -11.60
CA TRP A 125 -13.89 -2.37 -12.33
C TRP A 125 -14.60 -2.50 -13.67
N PRO A 126 -15.48 -1.57 -14.04
CA PRO A 126 -16.09 -1.62 -15.37
C PRO A 126 -14.96 -1.51 -16.40
N GLU A 127 -14.81 -2.57 -17.18
CA GLU A 127 -14.02 -2.49 -18.40
C GLU A 127 -14.74 -1.52 -19.33
N THR A 128 -14.12 -0.39 -19.58
CA THR A 128 -14.59 0.54 -20.62
C THR A 128 -14.24 -0.12 -21.94
N ASP A 129 -15.23 -0.67 -22.61
CA ASP A 129 -15.14 -1.08 -24.01
C ASP A 129 -14.66 0.08 -24.91
#